data_56134f51db788592cf519e1c7c2a6178
#
_entry.id   56134f51db788592cf519e1c7c2a6178
#
_cell.length_a   1.000
_cell.length_b   1.000
_cell.length_c   1.000
_cell.angle_alpha   90.00
_cell.angle_beta   90.00
_cell.angle_gamma   90.00
#
_symmetry.space_group_name_H-M   'P 1'
#
loop_
_entity.id
_entity.type
_entity.pdbx_description
1 polymer ?
#
loop_
_entity_poly.entity_id
_entity_poly.type
_entity_poly.pdbx_seq_one_letter_code
_entity_poly.pdbx_strand_id
1 'polypeptide(L)'
;MNILIDTNIVIEHFQKGLLSDTDPEFHLYLSVISETELLRFAGMAQIEETFINDFLSITRILSIDSSVARRAASIGRTRSNKLPDLFIAATAIEWNMPLFTRNVKDFKSIPNLNLLESLPE
;
A
#
# COMPACT_ATOMS: atom_id res chain seq x y z
N MET A 1 -15.56 -3.99 0.97
CA MET A 1 -14.73 -2.87 1.42
C MET A 1 -13.42 -2.86 0.66
N ASN A 2 -13.05 -1.73 0.11
CA ASN A 2 -11.80 -1.57 -0.64
C ASN A 2 -10.72 -1.03 0.30
N ILE A 3 -9.56 -1.66 0.31
CA ILE A 3 -8.47 -1.34 1.23
C ILE A 3 -7.17 -1.26 0.43
N LEU A 4 -6.47 -0.13 0.54
CA LEU A 4 -5.12 -0.01 0.01
C LEU A 4 -4.14 -0.56 1.04
N ILE A 5 -3.25 -1.46 0.64
CA ILE A 5 -2.27 -2.03 1.56
C ILE A 5 -0.88 -1.45 1.28
N ASP A 6 -0.17 -1.15 2.37
CA ASP A 6 1.20 -0.67 2.31
C ASP A 6 2.15 -1.80 1.90
N THR A 7 3.27 -1.46 1.31
CA THR A 7 4.29 -2.42 0.86
C THR A 7 4.70 -3.39 1.96
N ASN A 8 4.91 -2.89 3.17
CA ASN A 8 5.34 -3.72 4.31
C ASN A 8 4.29 -4.75 4.73
N ILE A 9 3.01 -4.50 4.48
CA ILE A 9 1.95 -5.48 4.72
C ILE A 9 2.12 -6.70 3.83
N VAL A 10 2.49 -6.51 2.57
CA VAL A 10 2.75 -7.61 1.64
C VAL A 10 3.97 -8.42 2.10
N ILE A 11 5.01 -7.75 2.54
CA ILE A 11 6.21 -8.41 3.07
C ILE A 11 5.88 -9.22 4.32
N GLU A 12 5.10 -8.66 5.24
CA GLU A 12 4.65 -9.38 6.43
C GLU A 12 3.78 -10.58 6.06
N HIS A 13 2.92 -10.44 5.05
CA HIS A 13 2.13 -11.56 4.54
C HIS A 13 3.02 -12.67 3.99
N PHE A 14 4.05 -12.32 3.23
CA PHE A 14 5.03 -13.29 2.74
C PHE A 14 5.69 -14.05 3.89
N GLN A 15 6.05 -13.34 4.96
CA GLN A 15 6.78 -13.92 6.08
C GLN A 15 5.89 -14.71 7.05
N LYS A 16 4.64 -14.24 7.30
CA LYS A 16 3.80 -14.71 8.39
C LYS A 16 2.37 -15.09 7.98
N GLY A 17 2.03 -14.95 6.70
CA GLY A 17 0.67 -15.26 6.23
C GLY A 17 -0.40 -14.29 6.72
N LEU A 18 -0.06 -13.04 6.96
CA LEU A 18 -0.95 -12.04 7.55
C LEU A 18 -2.32 -11.93 6.87
N LEU A 19 -2.37 -12.07 5.54
CA LEU A 19 -3.58 -11.90 4.75
C LEU A 19 -4.28 -13.22 4.42
N SER A 20 -3.80 -14.35 4.95
CA SER A 20 -4.28 -15.68 4.55
C SER A 20 -5.77 -15.91 4.86
N ASP A 21 -6.26 -15.32 5.95
CA ASP A 21 -7.66 -15.48 6.39
C ASP A 21 -8.48 -14.21 6.14
N THR A 22 -8.07 -13.40 5.17
CA THR A 22 -8.81 -12.18 4.84
C THR A 22 -10.20 -12.52 4.32
N ASP A 23 -11.21 -11.82 4.84
CA ASP A 23 -12.58 -11.94 4.39
C ASP A 23 -12.66 -11.64 2.88
N PRO A 24 -13.32 -12.50 2.08
CA PRO A 24 -13.46 -12.27 0.64
C PRO A 24 -14.16 -10.96 0.27
N GLU A 25 -14.92 -10.36 1.18
CA GLU A 25 -15.55 -9.06 0.95
C GLU A 25 -14.57 -7.90 0.96
N PHE A 26 -13.35 -8.10 1.46
CA PHE A 26 -12.31 -7.10 1.42
C PHE A 26 -11.56 -7.21 0.10
N HIS A 27 -11.57 -6.12 -0.66
CA HIS A 27 -10.83 -6.01 -1.91
C HIS A 27 -9.54 -5.27 -1.65
N LEU A 28 -8.41 -5.97 -1.82
CA LEU A 28 -7.10 -5.42 -1.54
C LEU A 28 -6.51 -4.77 -2.79
N TYR A 29 -5.98 -3.57 -2.61
CA TYR A 29 -5.38 -2.78 -3.67
C TYR A 29 -3.94 -2.44 -3.31
N LEU A 30 -3.12 -2.28 -4.34
CA LEU A 30 -1.74 -1.80 -4.21
C LEU A 30 -1.51 -0.60 -5.11
N SER A 31 -0.66 0.32 -4.66
CA SER A 31 -0.09 1.33 -5.55
C SER A 31 0.97 0.72 -6.46
N VAL A 32 1.16 1.25 -7.67
CA VAL A 32 2.31 0.91 -8.52
C VAL A 32 3.64 1.18 -7.81
N ILE A 33 3.66 2.07 -6.83
CA ILE A 33 4.84 2.30 -5.98
C ILE A 33 5.18 1.02 -5.22
N SER A 34 4.17 0.39 -4.61
CA SER A 34 4.37 -0.88 -3.89
C SER A 34 4.79 -1.99 -4.84
N GLU A 35 4.21 -2.04 -6.03
CA GLU A 35 4.65 -2.99 -7.06
C GLU A 35 6.15 -2.84 -7.34
N THR A 36 6.61 -1.60 -7.52
CA THR A 36 8.02 -1.32 -7.77
C THR A 36 8.90 -1.74 -6.59
N GLU A 37 8.49 -1.39 -5.37
CA GLU A 37 9.26 -1.71 -4.17
C GLU A 37 9.36 -3.22 -3.96
N LEU A 38 8.25 -3.94 -4.17
CA LEU A 38 8.22 -5.40 -4.03
C LEU A 38 9.09 -6.10 -5.06
N LEU A 39 8.99 -5.70 -6.33
CA LEU A 39 9.79 -6.31 -7.39
C LEU A 39 11.28 -6.00 -7.25
N ARG A 40 11.60 -4.82 -6.77
CA ARG A 40 12.97 -4.44 -6.47
C ARG A 40 13.55 -5.24 -5.31
N PHE A 41 12.74 -5.50 -4.28
CA PHE A 41 13.11 -6.32 -3.12
C PHE A 41 13.28 -7.79 -3.50
N ALA A 42 12.41 -8.31 -4.36
CA ALA A 42 12.35 -9.72 -4.74
C ALA A 42 13.53 -10.20 -5.62
N GLY A 43 14.35 -9.30 -6.13
CA GLY A 43 15.49 -9.66 -6.98
C GLY A 43 16.53 -10.54 -6.33
N MET A 44 16.29 -11.04 -5.12
CA MET A 44 17.25 -11.78 -4.32
C MET A 44 17.09 -13.30 -4.43
N ALA A 45 15.88 -13.83 -4.57
CA ALA A 45 15.63 -15.26 -4.67
C ALA A 45 14.45 -15.56 -5.57
N GLN A 46 14.57 -16.61 -6.39
CA GLN A 46 13.53 -16.98 -7.34
C GLN A 46 12.20 -17.31 -6.67
N ILE A 47 12.23 -17.96 -5.51
CA ILE A 47 10.99 -18.32 -4.79
C ILE A 47 10.25 -17.07 -4.29
N GLU A 48 10.98 -16.07 -3.86
CA GLU A 48 10.41 -14.79 -3.42
C GLU A 48 9.81 -14.04 -4.59
N GLU A 49 10.51 -14.01 -5.72
CA GLU A 49 10.02 -13.38 -6.94
C GLU A 49 8.74 -14.04 -7.43
N THR A 50 8.68 -15.37 -7.42
CA THR A 50 7.47 -16.12 -7.80
C THR A 50 6.30 -15.77 -6.88
N PHE A 51 6.52 -15.77 -5.56
CA PHE A 51 5.48 -15.40 -4.60
C PHE A 51 4.95 -13.99 -4.87
N ILE A 52 5.84 -13.03 -5.07
CA ILE A 52 5.45 -11.64 -5.30
C ILE A 52 4.69 -11.48 -6.61
N ASN A 53 5.15 -12.10 -7.69
CA ASN A 53 4.42 -12.04 -8.96
C ASN A 53 3.04 -12.70 -8.86
N ASP A 54 2.92 -13.81 -8.16
CA ASP A 54 1.62 -14.44 -7.93
C ASP A 54 0.70 -13.54 -7.12
N PHE A 55 1.22 -12.90 -6.08
CA PHE A 55 0.44 -11.95 -5.27
C PHE A 55 -0.02 -10.76 -6.11
N LEU A 56 0.88 -10.18 -6.91
CA LEU A 56 0.56 -9.05 -7.77
C LEU A 56 -0.51 -9.41 -8.81
N SER A 57 -0.52 -10.66 -9.28
CA SER A 57 -1.50 -11.10 -10.29
C SER A 57 -2.93 -11.18 -9.77
N ILE A 58 -3.11 -11.33 -8.45
CA ILE A 58 -4.44 -11.42 -7.83
C ILE A 58 -4.85 -10.14 -7.11
N THR A 59 -3.98 -9.14 -7.07
CA THR A 59 -4.23 -7.86 -6.40
C THR A 59 -4.47 -6.79 -7.44
N ARG A 60 -5.38 -5.87 -7.14
CA ARG A 60 -5.64 -4.73 -8.03
C ARG A 60 -4.60 -3.66 -7.80
N ILE A 61 -3.93 -3.23 -8.87
CA ILE A 61 -2.86 -2.26 -8.81
C ILE A 61 -3.35 -0.92 -9.37
N LEU A 62 -3.16 0.15 -8.60
CA LEU A 62 -3.61 1.49 -8.96
C LEU A 62 -2.44 2.31 -9.48
N SER A 63 -2.63 2.90 -10.65
CA SER A 63 -1.66 3.79 -11.27
C SER A 63 -1.63 5.14 -10.56
N ILE A 64 -0.54 5.86 -10.73
CA ILE A 64 -0.40 7.24 -10.27
C ILE A 64 -0.70 8.17 -11.45
N ASP A 65 -1.83 8.85 -11.37
CA ASP A 65 -2.19 9.88 -12.34
C ASP A 65 -1.85 11.28 -11.81
N SER A 66 -2.23 12.31 -12.56
CA SER A 66 -1.97 13.68 -12.18
C SER A 66 -2.66 14.09 -10.89
N SER A 67 -3.88 13.58 -10.64
CA SER A 67 -4.60 13.87 -9.39
C SER A 67 -3.85 13.35 -8.17
N VAL A 68 -3.36 12.11 -8.25
CA VAL A 68 -2.56 11.51 -7.17
C VAL A 68 -1.25 12.29 -6.99
N ALA A 69 -0.57 12.63 -8.09
CA ALA A 69 0.69 13.39 -8.04
C ALA A 69 0.50 14.74 -7.36
N ARG A 70 -0.57 15.46 -7.71
CA ARG A 70 -0.88 16.77 -7.12
C ARG A 70 -1.22 16.66 -5.64
N ARG A 71 -1.97 15.63 -5.25
CA ARG A 71 -2.27 15.37 -3.83
C ARG A 71 -0.98 15.08 -3.06
N ALA A 72 -0.11 14.23 -3.61
CA ALA A 72 1.17 13.91 -2.99
C ALA A 72 2.03 15.17 -2.79
N ALA A 73 2.08 16.02 -3.78
CA ALA A 73 2.80 17.29 -3.70
C ALA A 73 2.24 18.20 -2.60
N SER A 74 0.92 18.29 -2.50
CA SER A 74 0.24 19.09 -1.47
C SER A 74 0.59 18.59 -0.06
N ILE A 75 0.53 17.30 0.15
CA ILE A 75 0.91 16.68 1.43
C ILE A 75 2.38 16.98 1.76
N GLY A 76 3.25 16.81 0.78
CA GLY A 76 4.69 16.94 0.95
C GLY A 76 5.18 18.37 1.23
N ARG A 77 4.37 19.38 0.94
CA ARG A 77 4.76 20.78 1.24
C ARG A 77 4.93 21.05 2.71
N THR A 78 4.22 20.34 3.56
CA THR A 78 4.21 20.59 5.01
C THR A 78 4.67 19.39 5.82
N ARG A 79 5.13 18.32 5.17
CA ARG A 79 5.54 17.09 5.84
C ARG A 79 6.81 16.54 5.22
N SER A 80 7.60 15.88 6.06
CA SER A 80 8.90 15.32 5.67
C SER A 80 8.84 13.86 5.23
N ASN A 81 7.66 13.34 4.92
CA ASN A 81 7.52 11.96 4.44
C ASN A 81 8.34 11.75 3.17
N LYS A 82 8.83 10.53 3.01
CA LYS A 82 9.52 10.11 1.78
C LYS A 82 8.53 10.09 0.61
N LEU A 83 9.03 10.32 -0.59
CA LEU A 83 8.21 10.39 -1.78
C LEU A 83 7.31 9.15 -1.99
N PRO A 84 7.81 7.91 -1.82
CA PRO A 84 6.94 6.72 -1.95
C PRO A 84 5.75 6.77 -1.00
N ASP A 85 5.94 7.15 0.26
CA ASP A 85 4.86 7.23 1.24
C ASP A 85 3.83 8.30 0.87
N LEU A 86 4.29 9.43 0.31
CA LEU A 86 3.39 10.47 -0.16
C LEU A 86 2.47 9.97 -1.28
N PHE A 87 3.01 9.20 -2.22
CA PHE A 87 2.21 8.62 -3.29
C PHE A 87 1.22 7.59 -2.79
N ILE A 88 1.61 6.76 -1.83
CA ILE A 88 0.71 5.75 -1.24
C ILE A 88 -0.43 6.44 -0.50
N ALA A 89 -0.12 7.42 0.35
CA ALA A 89 -1.14 8.19 1.08
C ALA A 89 -2.08 8.92 0.12
N ALA A 90 -1.53 9.58 -0.90
CA ALA A 90 -2.32 10.31 -1.90
C ALA A 90 -3.25 9.38 -2.67
N THR A 91 -2.80 8.18 -3.00
CA THR A 91 -3.62 7.17 -3.67
C THR A 91 -4.82 6.80 -2.81
N ALA A 92 -4.60 6.51 -1.53
CA ALA A 92 -5.68 6.17 -0.60
C ALA A 92 -6.71 7.30 -0.50
N ILE A 93 -6.26 8.55 -0.41
CA ILE A 93 -7.14 9.71 -0.31
C ILE A 93 -7.95 9.88 -1.61
N GLU A 94 -7.29 9.86 -2.76
CA GLU A 94 -7.94 10.10 -4.05
C GLU A 94 -8.93 8.99 -4.42
N TRP A 95 -8.67 7.76 -4.02
CA TRP A 95 -9.57 6.64 -4.25
C TRP A 95 -10.55 6.41 -3.10
N ASN A 96 -10.49 7.26 -2.07
CA ASN A 96 -11.39 7.24 -0.92
C ASN A 96 -11.44 5.85 -0.26
N MET A 97 -10.28 5.28 0.01
CA MET A 97 -10.17 4.00 0.71
C MET A 97 -9.18 4.11 1.86
N PRO A 98 -9.37 3.31 2.92
CA PRO A 98 -8.41 3.30 4.02
C PRO A 98 -7.08 2.68 3.58
N LEU A 99 -6.01 3.10 4.23
CA LEU A 99 -4.67 2.52 4.08
C LEU A 99 -4.40 1.58 5.23
N PHE A 100 -4.15 0.32 4.92
CA PHE A 100 -3.70 -0.66 5.92
C PHE A 100 -2.18 -0.62 5.99
N THR A 101 -1.66 -0.21 7.14
CA THR A 101 -0.24 -0.07 7.38
C THR A 101 0.08 -0.35 8.85
N ARG A 102 1.26 -0.88 9.11
CA ARG A 102 1.83 -0.95 10.46
C ARG A 102 2.59 0.31 10.83
N ASN A 103 2.92 1.14 9.84
CA ASN A 103 3.73 2.34 10.01
C ASN A 103 2.85 3.56 10.31
N VAL A 104 2.02 3.45 11.32
CA VAL A 104 1.04 4.49 11.70
C VAL A 104 1.73 5.80 12.03
N LYS A 105 2.90 5.75 12.65
CA LYS A 105 3.67 6.94 13.03
C LYS A 105 3.92 7.87 11.84
N ASP A 106 4.24 7.32 10.67
CA ASP A 106 4.59 8.12 9.49
C ASP A 106 3.36 8.66 8.76
N PHE A 107 2.19 8.03 8.96
CA PHE A 107 0.98 8.39 8.21
C PHE A 107 -0.08 9.13 9.03
N LYS A 108 -0.06 9.03 10.35
CA LYS A 108 -1.17 9.49 11.19
C LYS A 108 -1.42 11.00 11.14
N SER A 109 -0.41 11.80 10.78
CA SER A 109 -0.54 13.25 10.72
C SER A 109 -1.09 13.77 9.40
N ILE A 110 -1.29 12.88 8.42
CA ILE A 110 -1.77 13.28 7.10
C ILE A 110 -3.29 13.46 7.16
N PRO A 111 -3.81 14.68 6.87
CA PRO A 111 -5.24 14.92 6.94
C PRO A 111 -5.99 14.16 5.84
N ASN A 112 -7.22 13.76 6.14
CA ASN A 112 -8.13 13.04 5.25
C ASN A 112 -7.70 11.60 4.92
N LEU A 113 -6.64 11.10 5.55
CA LEU A 113 -6.19 9.72 5.40
C LEU A 113 -6.76 8.87 6.53
N ASN A 114 -7.52 7.84 6.16
CA ASN A 114 -8.03 6.86 7.11
C ASN A 114 -7.04 5.71 7.20
N LEU A 115 -6.60 5.38 8.41
CA LEU A 115 -5.64 4.30 8.65
C LEU A 115 -6.31 3.11 9.29
N LEU A 116 -5.88 1.91 8.87
CA LEU A 116 -6.17 0.64 9.53
C LEU A 116 -4.87 0.05 10.02
N GLU A 117 -4.78 -0.31 11.29
CA GLU A 117 -3.63 -1.01 11.86
C GLU A 117 -3.81 -2.53 11.76
N SER A 118 -5.06 -2.97 11.59
CA SER A 118 -5.45 -4.34 11.35
C SER A 118 -6.68 -4.37 10.48
N LEU A 119 -6.92 -5.51 9.82
CA LEU A 119 -8.15 -5.64 9.03
C LEU A 119 -9.36 -5.74 9.94
N PRO A 120 -10.49 -5.17 9.57
CA PRO A 120 -11.73 -5.30 10.33
C PRO A 120 -12.15 -6.76 10.44
N GLU A 121 -12.66 -7.12 11.59
CA GLU A 121 -13.21 -8.47 11.84
C GLU A 121 -14.62 -8.63 11.28
#